data_0d09f97077d540f9028943d7faa2cedf
#
_entry.id   0d09f97077d540f9028943d7faa2cedf
#
_cell.length_a   1.000
_cell.length_b   1.000
_cell.length_c   1.000
_cell.angle_alpha   90.00
_cell.angle_beta   90.00
_cell.angle_gamma   90.00
#
_symmetry.space_group_name_H-M   'P 1'
#
loop_
_entity.id
_entity.type
_entity.pdbx_description
1 polymer ?
#
loop_
_entity_poly.entity_id
_entity_poly.type
_entity_poly.pdbx_seq_one_letter_code
_entity_poly.pdbx_strand_id
1 'polypeptide(L)'
;KMNETAVSGISVSGAHEGNLQIPEGIKKTVCPDGLPERFKDVAGGMGSDMDMLVKESSAGAVLLSADSDVSGEPARIRFAYGAFEHSLNTFGILAKEGSNMTVIMDMAAERSVDPERTGSPSPVGENPAAVSQSEHTGLSAVQTKLILEKDAKVTLVQIIRNKNAKTVLNDIGAKVADGAKLSVIHLFLGGDRVYNGCKAELIGKKSNFTADIAYTVADDCVLDMNYVALHEGKK
;
A
#
# COMPACT_ATOMS: atom_id res chain seq x y z
N LYS A 1 11.73 -4.70 19.16
CA LYS A 1 12.97 -3.92 18.87
C LYS A 1 13.61 -4.56 17.66
N MET A 2 13.46 -3.95 16.48
CA MET A 2 14.18 -4.34 15.27
C MET A 2 15.66 -3.97 15.47
N ASN A 3 16.54 -4.88 15.09
CA ASN A 3 17.99 -4.66 15.19
C ASN A 3 18.42 -3.53 14.24
N GLU A 4 19.13 -2.53 14.76
CA GLU A 4 19.62 -1.32 14.10
C GLU A 4 20.60 -1.53 12.91
N THR A 5 20.89 -2.75 12.51
CA THR A 5 21.99 -3.03 11.56
C THR A 5 21.58 -3.26 10.11
N ALA A 6 20.30 -3.10 9.74
CA ALA A 6 19.81 -3.52 8.43
C ALA A 6 19.36 -2.38 7.47
N VAL A 7 19.57 -1.10 7.80
CA VAL A 7 18.98 0.01 7.02
C VAL A 7 19.96 0.73 6.09
N SER A 8 21.25 0.47 6.15
CA SER A 8 22.22 1.11 5.26
C SER A 8 22.41 0.32 3.97
N GLY A 9 21.64 0.63 2.94
CA GLY A 9 21.84 0.06 1.61
C GLY A 9 20.57 -0.25 0.80
N ILE A 10 19.42 0.24 1.22
CA ILE A 10 18.17 0.06 0.46
C ILE A 10 18.21 1.00 -0.74
N SER A 11 18.58 0.48 -1.91
CA SER A 11 18.30 1.13 -3.18
C SER A 11 16.79 1.04 -3.41
N VAL A 12 16.08 2.13 -3.11
CA VAL A 12 14.64 2.22 -3.39
C VAL A 12 14.48 2.58 -4.85
N SER A 13 14.18 1.60 -5.69
CA SER A 13 13.67 1.89 -7.02
C SER A 13 12.29 2.57 -6.83
N GLY A 14 12.22 3.86 -7.15
CA GLY A 14 10.97 4.60 -7.18
C GLY A 14 9.94 3.87 -8.04
N ALA A 15 8.66 4.09 -7.75
CA ALA A 15 7.55 3.49 -8.45
C ALA A 15 7.84 3.30 -9.93
N HIS A 16 8.08 2.07 -10.36
CA HIS A 16 7.99 1.76 -11.78
C HIS A 16 6.60 2.23 -12.22
N GLU A 17 6.53 3.01 -13.29
CA GLU A 17 5.28 3.48 -13.90
C GLU A 17 4.47 2.30 -14.47
N GLY A 18 4.24 1.28 -13.64
CA GLY A 18 3.40 0.16 -13.96
C GLY A 18 1.95 0.63 -14.00
N ASN A 19 1.38 0.73 -15.20
CA ASN A 19 -0.04 0.83 -15.50
C ASN A 19 -0.88 1.65 -14.51
N LEU A 20 -0.68 2.96 -14.52
CA LEU A 20 -1.52 3.90 -13.82
C LEU A 20 -2.65 4.35 -14.75
N GLN A 21 -3.86 3.88 -14.50
CA GLN A 21 -5.06 4.31 -15.23
C GLN A 21 -5.80 5.33 -14.38
N ILE A 22 -5.75 6.58 -14.78
CA ILE A 22 -6.39 7.70 -14.07
C ILE A 22 -7.56 8.19 -14.91
N PRO A 23 -8.80 8.07 -14.45
CA PRO A 23 -9.97 8.57 -15.15
C PRO A 23 -10.01 10.10 -15.16
N GLU A 24 -10.78 10.64 -16.09
CA GLU A 24 -11.07 12.07 -16.14
C GLU A 24 -11.68 12.54 -14.81
N GLY A 25 -11.27 13.72 -14.34
CA GLY A 25 -11.70 14.28 -13.05
C GLY A 25 -10.79 13.93 -11.87
N ILE A 26 -9.88 12.96 -12.01
CA ILE A 26 -8.83 12.71 -11.02
C ILE A 26 -7.50 13.26 -11.54
N LYS A 27 -6.91 14.18 -10.79
CA LYS A 27 -5.60 14.74 -11.11
C LYS A 27 -4.49 13.93 -10.45
N LYS A 28 -3.50 13.51 -11.24
CA LYS A 28 -2.23 12.94 -10.76
C LYS A 28 -1.18 14.02 -10.65
N THR A 29 -0.47 14.07 -9.53
CA THR A 29 0.69 14.94 -9.32
C THR A 29 1.84 14.11 -8.79
N VAL A 30 2.99 14.19 -9.45
CA VAL A 30 4.24 13.59 -8.93
C VAL A 30 4.86 14.57 -7.94
N CYS A 31 5.22 14.10 -6.77
CA CYS A 31 5.79 14.89 -5.69
C CYS A 31 7.20 14.35 -5.38
N PRO A 32 8.26 14.87 -6.03
CA PRO A 32 9.62 14.34 -5.88
C PRO A 32 10.14 14.42 -4.44
N ASP A 33 9.75 15.47 -3.72
CA ASP A 33 10.18 15.73 -2.35
C ASP A 33 9.21 15.16 -1.29
N GLY A 34 8.35 14.22 -1.69
CA GLY A 34 7.33 13.64 -0.83
C GLY A 34 5.99 14.36 -0.88
N LEU A 35 5.01 13.89 -0.09
CA LEU A 35 3.66 14.46 -0.07
C LEU A 35 3.66 15.90 0.46
N PRO A 36 2.73 16.76 -0.02
CA PRO A 36 2.58 18.12 0.48
C PRO A 36 2.41 18.20 1.99
N GLU A 37 2.80 19.35 2.57
CA GLU A 37 2.82 19.63 4.01
C GLU A 37 1.55 19.20 4.74
N ARG A 38 0.38 19.40 4.14
CA ARG A 38 -0.93 19.02 4.72
C ARG A 38 -1.05 17.55 5.08
N PHE A 39 -0.23 16.66 4.50
CA PHE A 39 -0.22 15.22 4.80
C PHE A 39 0.71 14.84 5.95
N LYS A 40 1.54 15.76 6.46
CA LYS A 40 2.50 15.46 7.54
C LYS A 40 1.82 14.96 8.80
N ASP A 41 0.67 15.55 9.14
CA ASP A 41 -0.08 15.21 10.35
C ASP A 41 -1.04 14.03 10.15
N VAL A 42 -1.01 13.36 9.01
CA VAL A 42 -1.79 12.14 8.77
C VAL A 42 -0.99 10.95 9.28
N ALA A 43 -1.34 10.46 10.46
CA ALA A 43 -0.66 9.32 11.06
C ALA A 43 -1.12 8.00 10.44
N GLY A 44 -0.18 7.13 10.10
CA GLY A 44 -0.47 5.78 9.63
C GLY A 44 -0.81 4.78 10.72
N GLY A 45 -1.33 3.63 10.35
CA GLY A 45 -1.67 2.55 11.28
C GLY A 45 -0.45 1.75 11.77
N MET A 46 0.67 1.80 11.04
CA MET A 46 1.93 1.16 11.43
C MET A 46 2.81 2.05 12.32
N GLY A 47 2.42 3.32 12.51
CA GLY A 47 3.10 4.24 13.40
C GLY A 47 4.37 4.87 12.85
N SER A 48 5.17 5.45 13.76
CA SER A 48 6.35 6.27 13.42
C SER A 48 7.44 5.54 12.66
N ASP A 49 7.58 4.22 12.83
CA ASP A 49 8.63 3.44 12.18
C ASP A 49 8.43 3.42 10.66
N MET A 50 7.17 3.34 10.21
CA MET A 50 6.85 3.43 8.79
C MET A 50 7.09 4.85 8.25
N ASP A 51 6.74 5.88 9.00
CA ASP A 51 7.01 7.28 8.62
C ASP A 51 8.52 7.55 8.50
N MET A 52 9.34 6.97 9.39
CA MET A 52 10.81 7.05 9.30
C MET A 52 11.33 6.32 8.07
N LEU A 53 10.85 5.12 7.79
CA LEU A 53 11.24 4.35 6.59
C LEU A 53 10.98 5.16 5.30
N VAL A 54 9.80 5.77 5.19
CA VAL A 54 9.44 6.63 4.06
C VAL A 54 10.37 7.84 3.96
N LYS A 55 10.65 8.50 5.07
CA LYS A 55 11.50 9.69 5.11
C LYS A 55 12.96 9.38 4.74
N GLU A 56 13.50 8.28 5.22
CA GLU A 56 14.88 7.86 4.96
C GLU A 56 15.09 7.35 3.53
N SER A 57 14.05 6.83 2.91
CA SER A 57 14.13 6.31 1.53
C SER A 57 14.33 7.39 0.48
N SER A 58 14.05 8.66 0.79
CA SER A 58 14.03 9.78 -0.17
C SER A 58 13.19 9.49 -1.43
N ALA A 59 12.28 8.52 -1.35
CA ALA A 59 11.38 8.19 -2.44
C ALA A 59 10.35 9.32 -2.62
N GLY A 60 10.13 9.71 -3.85
CA GLY A 60 9.04 10.62 -4.18
C GLY A 60 7.68 9.99 -3.89
N ALA A 61 6.65 10.80 -4.01
CA ALA A 61 5.27 10.37 -3.80
C ALA A 61 4.38 10.69 -5.01
N VAL A 62 3.26 10.01 -5.12
CA VAL A 62 2.21 10.32 -6.08
C VAL A 62 0.96 10.79 -5.33
N LEU A 63 0.47 11.97 -5.68
CA LEU A 63 -0.78 12.52 -5.16
C LEU A 63 -1.89 12.36 -6.21
N LEU A 64 -2.98 11.72 -5.81
CA LEU A 64 -4.24 11.70 -6.55
C LEU A 64 -5.22 12.68 -5.89
N SER A 65 -5.83 13.56 -6.67
CA SER A 65 -6.83 14.48 -6.15
C SER A 65 -8.08 14.52 -7.00
N ALA A 66 -9.24 14.56 -6.36
CA ALA A 66 -10.52 14.78 -7.01
C ALA A 66 -11.15 16.08 -6.47
N ASP A 67 -11.57 16.95 -7.40
CA ASP A 67 -12.20 18.25 -7.10
C ASP A 67 -13.74 18.19 -7.19
N SER A 68 -14.27 17.09 -7.74
CA SER A 68 -15.71 16.86 -7.96
C SER A 68 -16.05 15.38 -7.88
N ASP A 69 -17.31 15.03 -8.11
CA ASP A 69 -17.73 13.64 -8.17
C ASP A 69 -17.13 12.92 -9.40
N VAL A 70 -16.34 11.91 -9.15
CA VAL A 70 -15.72 11.03 -10.16
C VAL A 70 -16.18 9.60 -9.89
N SER A 71 -17.51 9.39 -9.94
CA SER A 71 -18.13 8.11 -9.60
C SER A 71 -18.10 7.07 -10.74
N GLY A 72 -17.69 7.47 -11.95
CA GLY A 72 -17.80 6.61 -13.14
C GLY A 72 -16.78 5.48 -13.17
N GLU A 73 -15.49 5.82 -13.18
CA GLU A 73 -14.41 4.85 -13.29
C GLU A 73 -13.40 4.98 -12.15
N PRO A 74 -12.89 3.86 -11.61
CA PRO A 74 -11.89 3.91 -10.56
C PRO A 74 -10.50 4.29 -11.11
N ALA A 75 -9.73 5.07 -10.35
CA ALA A 75 -8.30 5.15 -10.56
C ALA A 75 -7.67 3.78 -10.24
N ARG A 76 -6.89 3.23 -11.16
CA ARG A 76 -6.24 1.93 -10.98
C ARG A 76 -4.74 2.10 -10.92
N ILE A 77 -4.14 1.54 -9.89
CA ILE A 77 -2.70 1.56 -9.65
C ILE A 77 -2.26 0.10 -9.54
N ARG A 78 -1.44 -0.35 -10.47
CA ARG A 78 -0.84 -1.68 -10.38
C ARG A 78 0.62 -1.57 -10.04
N PHE A 79 1.03 -2.28 -9.01
CA PHE A 79 2.43 -2.43 -8.63
C PHE A 79 2.90 -3.83 -9.01
N ALA A 80 3.95 -3.88 -9.82
CA ALA A 80 4.68 -5.12 -10.06
C ALA A 80 6.00 -5.05 -9.28
N TYR A 81 6.20 -5.96 -8.36
CA TYR A 81 7.43 -6.05 -7.59
C TYR A 81 8.27 -7.22 -8.07
N GLY A 82 9.55 -7.00 -8.34
CA GLY A 82 10.50 -8.08 -8.52
C GLY A 82 10.64 -8.92 -7.25
N ALA A 83 10.89 -10.23 -7.39
CA ALA A 83 10.91 -11.17 -6.26
C ALA A 83 11.98 -10.84 -5.19
N PHE A 84 13.03 -10.11 -5.57
CA PHE A 84 14.21 -9.86 -4.73
C PHE A 84 14.49 -8.38 -4.46
N GLU A 85 13.59 -7.48 -4.90
CA GLU A 85 13.81 -6.05 -4.79
C GLU A 85 13.18 -5.47 -3.53
N HIS A 86 13.85 -4.49 -2.94
CA HIS A 86 13.24 -3.61 -1.97
C HIS A 86 12.50 -2.51 -2.71
N SER A 87 11.24 -2.29 -2.38
CA SER A 87 10.44 -1.25 -2.98
C SER A 87 9.64 -0.50 -1.93
N LEU A 88 9.60 0.82 -2.06
CA LEU A 88 8.76 1.69 -1.24
C LEU A 88 7.99 2.63 -2.14
N ASN A 89 6.68 2.70 -1.93
CA ASN A 89 5.79 3.58 -2.67
C ASN A 89 4.94 4.40 -1.71
N THR A 90 4.87 5.71 -1.95
CA THR A 90 4.07 6.63 -1.15
C THR A 90 2.99 7.27 -2.00
N PHE A 91 1.75 7.19 -1.52
CA PHE A 91 0.57 7.78 -2.17
C PHE A 91 -0.14 8.75 -1.25
N GLY A 92 -0.55 9.88 -1.82
CA GLY A 92 -1.52 10.78 -1.23
C GLY A 92 -2.85 10.67 -1.98
N ILE A 93 -3.95 10.69 -1.26
CA ILE A 93 -5.30 10.79 -1.82
C ILE A 93 -5.97 12.01 -1.18
N LEU A 94 -6.32 12.99 -2.01
CA LEU A 94 -7.02 14.18 -1.59
C LEU A 94 -8.41 14.22 -2.24
N ALA A 95 -9.42 13.95 -1.45
CA ALA A 95 -10.81 14.12 -1.88
C ALA A 95 -11.32 15.46 -1.36
N LYS A 96 -11.52 16.42 -2.27
CA LYS A 96 -12.04 17.75 -1.92
C LYS A 96 -13.53 17.72 -1.56
N GLU A 97 -14.01 18.81 -1.01
CA GLU A 97 -15.40 18.94 -0.54
C GLU A 97 -16.41 18.42 -1.56
N GLY A 98 -17.26 17.50 -1.12
CA GLY A 98 -18.32 16.90 -1.92
C GLY A 98 -17.86 15.95 -3.03
N SER A 99 -16.55 15.72 -3.18
CA SER A 99 -16.04 14.80 -4.21
C SER A 99 -16.32 13.33 -3.85
N ASN A 100 -16.35 12.48 -4.89
CA ASN A 100 -16.51 11.04 -4.74
C ASN A 100 -15.54 10.33 -5.68
N MET A 101 -14.70 9.45 -5.17
CA MET A 101 -13.72 8.72 -5.98
C MET A 101 -13.47 7.31 -5.47
N THR A 102 -13.14 6.41 -6.41
CA THR A 102 -12.67 5.07 -6.10
C THR A 102 -11.22 4.91 -6.57
N VAL A 103 -10.37 4.36 -5.72
CA VAL A 103 -8.98 4.03 -6.03
C VAL A 103 -8.78 2.54 -5.79
N ILE A 104 -8.27 1.83 -6.81
CA ILE A 104 -7.93 0.42 -6.73
C ILE A 104 -6.41 0.28 -6.85
N MET A 105 -5.79 -0.29 -5.82
CA MET A 105 -4.38 -0.61 -5.77
C MET A 105 -4.20 -2.12 -5.85
N ASP A 106 -3.63 -2.61 -6.95
CA ASP A 106 -3.33 -4.02 -7.16
C ASP A 106 -1.82 -4.25 -6.97
N MET A 107 -1.46 -4.83 -5.85
CA MET A 107 -0.09 -5.08 -5.42
C MET A 107 0.27 -6.54 -5.66
N ALA A 108 1.07 -6.82 -6.70
CA ALA A 108 1.45 -8.16 -7.07
C ALA A 108 2.96 -8.32 -7.11
N ALA A 109 3.49 -9.38 -6.50
CA ALA A 109 4.85 -9.81 -6.78
C ALA A 109 4.88 -10.58 -8.10
N GLU A 110 5.69 -10.13 -9.05
CA GLU A 110 5.93 -10.89 -10.26
C GLU A 110 6.85 -12.07 -9.96
N ARG A 111 6.54 -13.24 -10.55
CA ARG A 111 7.51 -14.34 -10.60
C ARG A 111 8.69 -13.85 -11.41
N SER A 112 9.88 -13.83 -10.83
CA SER A 112 11.09 -13.86 -11.64
C SER A 112 11.08 -15.17 -12.41
N VAL A 113 10.75 -15.10 -13.70
CA VAL A 113 11.04 -16.21 -14.61
C VAL A 113 12.55 -16.17 -14.77
N ASP A 114 13.24 -17.11 -14.12
CA ASP A 114 14.66 -17.30 -14.33
C ASP A 114 14.86 -17.64 -15.83
N PRO A 115 15.41 -16.75 -16.66
CA PRO A 115 15.55 -16.99 -18.08
C PRO A 115 16.50 -18.14 -18.40
N GLU A 116 17.30 -18.60 -17.44
CA GLU A 116 18.22 -19.73 -17.61
C GLU A 116 17.53 -21.10 -17.41
N ARG A 117 16.27 -21.13 -16.93
CA ARG A 117 15.52 -22.39 -16.71
C ARG A 117 14.69 -22.87 -17.90
N THR A 118 14.91 -22.35 -19.10
CA THR A 118 14.32 -22.88 -20.34
C THR A 118 15.12 -24.04 -20.94
N GLY A 119 16.05 -24.63 -20.20
CA GLY A 119 16.83 -25.79 -20.57
C GLY A 119 16.24 -27.08 -20.02
N SER A 120 15.75 -27.94 -20.90
CA SER A 120 15.48 -29.38 -20.82
C SER A 120 15.05 -30.02 -19.49
N PRO A 121 14.06 -30.91 -19.49
CA PRO A 121 13.75 -31.70 -18.30
C PRO A 121 14.95 -32.57 -17.93
N SER A 122 15.58 -32.30 -16.80
CA SER A 122 16.61 -33.17 -16.21
C SER A 122 16.03 -34.54 -15.87
N PRO A 123 16.79 -35.64 -16.12
CA PRO A 123 16.33 -36.96 -15.81
C PRO A 123 16.11 -37.15 -14.31
N VAL A 124 15.04 -37.86 -14.01
CA VAL A 124 14.61 -38.33 -12.69
C VAL A 124 15.80 -38.94 -11.95
N GLY A 125 16.22 -38.34 -10.81
CA GLY A 125 17.16 -39.03 -9.95
C GLY A 125 18.03 -38.20 -9.00
N GLU A 126 17.75 -36.93 -8.75
CA GLU A 126 18.51 -36.21 -7.70
C GLU A 126 17.55 -35.69 -6.59
N ASN A 127 17.95 -36.06 -5.37
CA ASN A 127 17.32 -35.79 -4.10
C ASN A 127 17.01 -34.27 -3.92
N PRO A 128 15.76 -33.82 -3.72
CA PRO A 128 15.43 -32.40 -3.63
C PRO A 128 15.83 -31.75 -2.28
N ALA A 129 16.77 -32.34 -1.55
CA ALA A 129 17.11 -31.96 -0.19
C ALA A 129 18.33 -31.01 -0.06
N ALA A 130 18.64 -30.20 -1.05
CA ALA A 130 19.73 -29.21 -0.91
C ALA A 130 19.55 -27.98 -1.81
N VAL A 131 18.34 -27.47 -1.96
CA VAL A 131 18.21 -26.06 -2.32
C VAL A 131 18.36 -25.30 -1.01
N SER A 132 19.58 -24.79 -0.75
CA SER A 132 19.77 -23.81 0.32
C SER A 132 18.71 -22.73 0.14
N GLN A 133 17.81 -22.63 1.11
CA GLN A 133 16.92 -21.47 1.24
C GLN A 133 17.83 -20.26 1.48
N SER A 134 18.33 -19.67 0.40
CA SER A 134 18.88 -18.33 0.47
C SER A 134 17.72 -17.48 0.97
N GLU A 135 17.89 -16.88 2.13
CA GLU A 135 16.92 -15.98 2.76
C GLU A 135 16.59 -14.86 1.79
N HIS A 136 15.51 -15.02 1.04
CA HIS A 136 15.03 -14.03 0.10
C HIS A 136 14.29 -12.95 0.89
N THR A 137 15.01 -11.95 1.34
CA THR A 137 14.55 -10.87 2.21
C THR A 137 14.03 -9.65 1.43
N GLY A 138 13.32 -9.84 0.33
CA GLY A 138 12.69 -8.72 -0.37
C GLY A 138 11.65 -8.03 0.51
N LEU A 139 11.65 -6.69 0.53
CA LEU A 139 10.68 -5.85 1.24
C LEU A 139 9.87 -5.03 0.24
N SER A 140 8.55 -5.11 0.31
CA SER A 140 7.65 -4.21 -0.41
C SER A 140 6.87 -3.39 0.59
N ALA A 141 7.03 -2.08 0.56
CA ALA A 141 6.33 -1.18 1.45
C ALA A 141 5.45 -0.21 0.65
N VAL A 142 4.22 -0.01 1.09
CA VAL A 142 3.30 0.98 0.55
C VAL A 142 2.73 1.79 1.68
N GLN A 143 2.89 3.11 1.61
CA GLN A 143 2.21 4.04 2.49
C GLN A 143 1.18 4.84 1.71
N THR A 144 -0.07 4.86 2.20
CA THR A 144 -1.17 5.63 1.61
C THR A 144 -1.73 6.59 2.65
N LYS A 145 -1.62 7.90 2.41
CA LYS A 145 -2.18 8.93 3.27
C LYS A 145 -3.38 9.59 2.61
N LEU A 146 -4.51 9.67 3.31
CA LEU A 146 -5.76 10.19 2.78
C LEU A 146 -6.22 11.44 3.56
N ILE A 147 -6.70 12.42 2.82
CA ILE A 147 -7.42 13.57 3.38
C ILE A 147 -8.76 13.67 2.67
N LEU A 148 -9.84 13.49 3.42
CA LEU A 148 -11.20 13.64 2.94
C LEU A 148 -11.78 14.93 3.51
N GLU A 149 -12.00 15.90 2.65
CA GLU A 149 -12.65 17.16 3.02
C GLU A 149 -14.15 16.95 3.24
N LYS A 150 -14.86 17.98 3.66
CA LYS A 150 -16.28 17.91 4.02
C LYS A 150 -17.12 17.21 2.95
N ASP A 151 -18.00 16.30 3.37
CA ASP A 151 -18.93 15.53 2.54
C ASP A 151 -18.26 14.69 1.43
N ALA A 152 -16.93 14.59 1.40
CA ALA A 152 -16.20 13.78 0.43
C ALA A 152 -16.41 12.28 0.68
N LYS A 153 -16.31 11.48 -0.39
CA LYS A 153 -16.42 10.03 -0.32
C LYS A 153 -15.23 9.38 -1.04
N VAL A 154 -14.57 8.46 -0.37
CA VAL A 154 -13.48 7.68 -0.96
C VAL A 154 -13.72 6.20 -0.70
N THR A 155 -13.65 5.40 -1.76
CA THR A 155 -13.49 3.94 -1.66
C THR A 155 -12.06 3.58 -2.07
N LEU A 156 -11.29 3.05 -1.14
CA LEU A 156 -9.94 2.54 -1.38
C LEU A 156 -9.99 1.01 -1.38
N VAL A 157 -9.69 0.41 -2.52
CA VAL A 157 -9.56 -1.06 -2.65
C VAL A 157 -8.08 -1.39 -2.76
N GLN A 158 -7.58 -2.24 -1.86
CA GLN A 158 -6.20 -2.74 -1.94
C GLN A 158 -6.22 -4.26 -2.07
N ILE A 159 -5.59 -4.76 -3.13
CA ILE A 159 -5.46 -6.18 -3.42
C ILE A 159 -3.98 -6.55 -3.26
N ILE A 160 -3.66 -7.33 -2.24
CA ILE A 160 -2.30 -7.76 -1.95
C ILE A 160 -2.17 -9.23 -2.36
N ARG A 161 -1.37 -9.45 -3.41
CA ARG A 161 -1.11 -10.78 -3.98
C ARG A 161 0.38 -11.04 -3.99
N ASN A 162 0.87 -11.61 -2.92
CA ASN A 162 2.29 -11.93 -2.83
C ASN A 162 2.47 -13.45 -2.77
N LYS A 163 3.15 -14.02 -3.75
CA LYS A 163 3.38 -15.48 -3.84
C LYS A 163 4.83 -15.90 -3.58
N ASN A 164 5.72 -14.95 -3.35
CA ASN A 164 7.15 -15.24 -3.23
C ASN A 164 7.70 -14.58 -1.98
N ALA A 165 8.15 -15.36 -1.02
CA ALA A 165 9.00 -15.07 0.16
C ALA A 165 9.36 -13.57 0.40
N LYS A 166 8.38 -12.69 0.40
CA LYS A 166 8.56 -11.25 0.52
C LYS A 166 7.78 -10.71 1.70
N THR A 167 8.42 -9.86 2.45
CA THR A 167 7.71 -9.09 3.47
C THR A 167 6.98 -7.91 2.82
N VAL A 168 5.70 -7.79 3.07
CA VAL A 168 4.87 -6.67 2.62
C VAL A 168 4.48 -5.82 3.82
N LEU A 169 4.77 -4.53 3.77
CA LEU A 169 4.28 -3.52 4.70
C LEU A 169 3.24 -2.67 3.99
N ASN A 170 2.03 -2.64 4.49
CA ASN A 170 0.96 -1.80 3.97
C ASN A 170 0.46 -0.87 5.07
N ASP A 171 0.62 0.43 4.88
CA ASP A 171 0.27 1.44 5.87
C ASP A 171 -0.75 2.42 5.30
N ILE A 172 -1.84 2.61 6.03
CA ILE A 172 -2.88 3.59 5.69
C ILE A 172 -3.07 4.56 6.84
N GLY A 173 -3.04 5.85 6.51
CA GLY A 173 -3.47 6.91 7.40
C GLY A 173 -4.56 7.76 6.76
N ALA A 174 -5.58 8.16 7.52
CA ALA A 174 -6.66 8.97 6.98
C ALA A 174 -7.15 10.02 7.97
N LYS A 175 -7.44 11.24 7.47
CA LYS A 175 -8.23 12.27 8.15
C LYS A 175 -9.56 12.45 7.45
N VAL A 176 -10.65 12.29 8.19
CA VAL A 176 -12.02 12.27 7.65
C VAL A 176 -12.81 13.42 8.27
N ALA A 177 -13.11 14.44 7.46
CA ALA A 177 -13.79 15.66 7.90
C ALA A 177 -15.34 15.49 8.02
N ASP A 178 -16.05 16.60 8.26
CA ASP A 178 -17.51 16.61 8.47
C ASP A 178 -18.25 15.93 7.31
N GLY A 179 -19.14 14.99 7.63
CA GLY A 179 -19.97 14.26 6.66
C GLY A 179 -19.22 13.34 5.70
N ALA A 180 -17.88 13.37 5.71
CA ALA A 180 -17.07 12.58 4.81
C ALA A 180 -17.10 11.08 5.15
N LYS A 181 -16.91 10.24 4.12
CA LYS A 181 -16.99 8.78 4.24
C LYS A 181 -15.78 8.13 3.60
N LEU A 182 -15.06 7.33 4.38
CA LEU A 182 -13.99 6.46 3.90
C LEU A 182 -14.44 5.00 3.99
N SER A 183 -14.38 4.30 2.86
CA SER A 183 -14.53 2.85 2.80
C SER A 183 -13.21 2.24 2.33
N VAL A 184 -12.64 1.33 3.13
CA VAL A 184 -11.43 0.58 2.79
C VAL A 184 -11.82 -0.87 2.58
N ILE A 185 -11.44 -1.43 1.43
CA ILE A 185 -11.66 -2.83 1.09
C ILE A 185 -10.29 -3.48 0.92
N HIS A 186 -9.97 -4.43 1.77
CA HIS A 186 -8.72 -5.18 1.72
C HIS A 186 -8.95 -6.62 1.26
N LEU A 187 -8.17 -7.03 0.26
CA LEU A 187 -8.11 -8.40 -0.22
C LEU A 187 -6.67 -8.91 -0.07
N PHE A 188 -6.41 -9.71 0.97
CA PHE A 188 -5.11 -10.36 1.18
C PHE A 188 -5.17 -11.76 0.58
N LEU A 189 -4.56 -11.94 -0.60
CA LEU A 189 -4.61 -13.16 -1.38
C LEU A 189 -3.25 -13.88 -1.37
N GLY A 190 -2.81 -14.23 -0.17
CA GLY A 190 -1.53 -14.86 0.07
C GLY A 190 -0.39 -13.88 0.32
N GLY A 191 0.77 -14.43 0.70
CA GLY A 191 1.99 -13.73 1.07
C GLY A 191 2.66 -14.43 2.24
N ASP A 192 3.99 -14.47 2.29
CA ASP A 192 4.69 -15.13 3.38
C ASP A 192 4.59 -14.33 4.67
N ARG A 193 4.81 -13.01 4.56
CA ARG A 193 4.69 -12.10 5.70
C ARG A 193 4.03 -10.80 5.25
N VAL A 194 2.83 -10.54 5.70
CA VAL A 194 2.09 -9.32 5.40
C VAL A 194 1.74 -8.61 6.71
N TYR A 195 2.18 -7.38 6.84
CA TYR A 195 1.86 -6.49 7.96
C TYR A 195 1.05 -5.32 7.44
N ASN A 196 -0.14 -5.14 7.98
CA ASN A 196 -1.06 -4.10 7.58
C ASN A 196 -1.46 -3.21 8.76
N GLY A 197 -1.25 -1.91 8.62
CA GLY A 197 -1.74 -0.91 9.56
C GLY A 197 -2.72 0.03 8.87
N CYS A 198 -3.87 0.26 9.48
CA CYS A 198 -4.87 1.21 8.99
C CYS A 198 -5.37 2.08 10.14
N LYS A 199 -5.21 3.41 10.03
CA LYS A 199 -5.69 4.37 11.01
C LYS A 199 -6.55 5.43 10.35
N ALA A 200 -7.78 5.58 10.82
CA ALA A 200 -8.69 6.64 10.40
C ALA A 200 -9.01 7.59 11.58
N GLU A 201 -8.68 8.86 11.43
CA GLU A 201 -9.03 9.93 12.36
C GLU A 201 -10.33 10.59 11.88
N LEU A 202 -11.43 10.31 12.57
CA LEU A 202 -12.75 10.86 12.30
C LEU A 202 -12.88 12.21 13.02
N ILE A 203 -12.33 13.25 12.38
CA ILE A 203 -12.19 14.60 12.98
C ILE A 203 -13.49 15.43 12.85
N GLY A 204 -14.36 15.04 11.93
CA GLY A 204 -15.60 15.77 11.63
C GLY A 204 -16.87 15.14 12.22
N LYS A 205 -17.94 15.95 12.30
CA LYS A 205 -19.28 15.47 12.65
C LYS A 205 -19.81 14.57 11.54
N LYS A 206 -20.49 13.46 11.90
CA LYS A 206 -21.07 12.51 10.94
C LYS A 206 -20.03 11.90 9.97
N SER A 207 -18.74 12.04 10.26
CA SER A 207 -17.71 11.31 9.52
C SER A 207 -17.88 9.80 9.73
N ASN A 208 -17.54 9.01 8.71
CA ASN A 208 -17.70 7.56 8.74
C ASN A 208 -16.48 6.86 8.18
N PHE A 209 -16.11 5.74 8.80
CA PHE A 209 -15.10 4.82 8.33
C PHE A 209 -15.64 3.40 8.34
N THR A 210 -15.47 2.69 7.25
CA THR A 210 -15.75 1.25 7.15
C THR A 210 -14.53 0.51 6.61
N ALA A 211 -14.31 -0.70 7.09
CA ALA A 211 -13.27 -1.60 6.60
C ALA A 211 -13.85 -2.99 6.35
N ASP A 212 -13.81 -3.42 5.09
CA ASP A 212 -14.21 -4.75 4.66
C ASP A 212 -12.94 -5.54 4.30
N ILE A 213 -12.77 -6.72 4.92
CA ILE A 213 -11.54 -7.48 4.83
C ILE A 213 -11.85 -8.91 4.40
N ALA A 214 -11.20 -9.37 3.33
CA ALA A 214 -11.16 -10.76 2.95
C ALA A 214 -9.70 -11.23 2.84
N TYR A 215 -9.41 -12.43 3.33
CA TYR A 215 -8.05 -12.95 3.31
C TYR A 215 -7.97 -14.46 3.15
N THR A 216 -6.84 -14.90 2.61
CA THR A 216 -6.40 -16.30 2.65
C THR A 216 -4.96 -16.34 3.17
N VAL A 217 -4.69 -17.20 4.14
CA VAL A 217 -3.36 -17.41 4.72
C VAL A 217 -3.03 -18.89 4.61
N ALA A 218 -1.89 -19.21 4.01
CA ALA A 218 -1.39 -20.58 3.96
C ALA A 218 -0.63 -20.93 5.26
N ASP A 219 -0.33 -22.21 5.44
CA ASP A 219 0.53 -22.67 6.53
C ASP A 219 1.90 -21.96 6.41
N ASP A 220 2.53 -21.67 7.53
CA ASP A 220 3.82 -20.97 7.64
C ASP A 220 3.84 -19.50 7.18
N CYS A 221 2.69 -18.93 6.83
CA CYS A 221 2.56 -17.52 6.47
C CYS A 221 2.07 -16.67 7.64
N VAL A 222 2.42 -15.37 7.62
CA VAL A 222 2.01 -14.39 8.63
C VAL A 222 1.18 -13.29 8.00
N LEU A 223 -0.02 -13.08 8.53
CA LEU A 223 -0.82 -11.89 8.25
C LEU A 223 -1.13 -11.19 9.58
N ASP A 224 -0.53 -10.03 9.80
CA ASP A 224 -0.77 -9.17 10.95
C ASP A 224 -1.54 -7.92 10.50
N MET A 225 -2.67 -7.64 11.14
CA MET A 225 -3.57 -6.55 10.75
C MET A 225 -3.96 -5.72 11.97
N ASN A 226 -3.75 -4.42 11.87
CA ASN A 226 -4.18 -3.43 12.85
C ASN A 226 -5.09 -2.39 12.22
N TYR A 227 -6.31 -2.23 12.74
CA TYR A 227 -7.28 -1.21 12.31
C TYR A 227 -7.68 -0.34 13.50
N VAL A 228 -7.46 0.96 13.36
CA VAL A 228 -7.75 1.95 14.40
C VAL A 228 -8.69 3.02 13.84
N ALA A 229 -9.80 3.25 14.50
CA ALA A 229 -10.70 4.38 14.25
C ALA A 229 -10.71 5.31 15.47
N LEU A 230 -10.21 6.53 15.31
CA LEU A 230 -10.23 7.56 16.36
C LEU A 230 -11.39 8.53 16.11
N HIS A 231 -12.32 8.62 17.03
CA HIS A 231 -13.44 9.55 16.96
C HIS A 231 -13.12 10.82 17.75
N GLU A 232 -12.81 11.89 17.04
CA GLU A 232 -12.52 13.22 17.63
C GLU A 232 -13.67 14.21 17.39
N GLY A 233 -14.55 13.92 16.46
CA GLY A 233 -15.72 14.74 16.12
C GLY A 233 -16.67 14.87 17.32
N LYS A 234 -16.91 16.08 17.79
CA LYS A 234 -17.93 16.35 18.82
C LYS A 234 -19.33 16.05 18.26
N LYS A 235 -20.17 15.39 19.07
CA LYS A 235 -21.58 15.13 18.75
C LYS A 235 -22.37 16.42 18.52
#